data_7cc5c5c93025f059ffeab3b2f7c903e3
#
_entry.id   7cc5c5c93025f059ffeab3b2f7c903e3
#
_cell.length_a   1.000
_cell.length_b   1.000
_cell.length_c   1.000
_cell.angle_alpha   90.00
_cell.angle_beta   90.00
_cell.angle_gamma   90.00
#
_symmetry.space_group_name_H-M   'P 1'
#
loop_
_entity.id
_entity.type
_entity.pdbx_description
1 polymer ?
#
loop_
_entity_poly.entity_id
_entity_poly.type
_entity_poly.pdbx_seq_one_letter_code
_entity_poly.pdbx_strand_id
1 'polypeptide(L)'
;MINVSPCKKSDYDVLSQIEKSIFQDPISKIELKNFEEQPAYKIWKIEEKKIVGFVSFFHVKDEIEIIKICIIKTHQRKNYGSIIINEIKRLNIKKIFLEVSVQNINAINFYLKNGFQKIGVRKGYYTN
;
A
#
# COMPACT_ATOMS: atom_id res chain seq x y z
N MET A 1 18.21 9.98 -3.53
CA MET A 1 17.07 10.69 -2.87
C MET A 1 15.81 9.86 -2.99
N ILE A 2 15.08 9.72 -1.89
CA ILE A 2 13.83 8.96 -1.88
C ILE A 2 12.67 9.89 -2.20
N ASN A 3 11.80 9.48 -3.11
CA ASN A 3 10.68 10.29 -3.56
C ASN A 3 9.39 9.47 -3.59
N VAL A 4 8.31 10.03 -3.02
CA VAL A 4 6.98 9.42 -3.06
C VAL A 4 6.09 10.32 -3.91
N SER A 5 5.46 9.75 -4.92
CA SER A 5 4.64 10.50 -5.86
C SER A 5 3.53 9.64 -6.47
N PRO A 6 2.46 10.27 -7.00
CA PRO A 6 1.42 9.51 -7.68
C PRO A 6 1.95 8.73 -8.88
N CYS A 7 1.43 7.53 -9.10
CA CYS A 7 1.79 6.72 -10.25
C CYS A 7 1.16 7.26 -11.53
N LYS A 8 1.87 7.03 -12.63
CA LYS A 8 1.40 7.29 -13.99
C LYS A 8 1.08 5.95 -14.66
N LYS A 9 0.31 5.98 -15.73
CA LYS A 9 0.00 4.76 -16.48
C LYS A 9 1.26 4.04 -16.94
N SER A 10 2.31 4.79 -17.28
CA SER A 10 3.59 4.22 -17.70
C SER A 10 4.29 3.44 -16.60
N ASP A 11 3.89 3.60 -15.34
CA ASP A 11 4.50 2.88 -14.21
C ASP A 11 3.87 1.51 -13.97
N TYR A 12 2.71 1.21 -14.58
CA TYR A 12 1.93 0.02 -14.23
C TYR A 12 2.64 -1.31 -14.50
N ASP A 13 3.46 -1.37 -15.56
CA ASP A 13 4.24 -2.58 -15.82
C ASP A 13 5.20 -2.90 -14.67
N VAL A 14 5.87 -1.88 -14.15
CA VAL A 14 6.81 -2.03 -13.04
C VAL A 14 6.06 -2.45 -11.78
N LEU A 15 4.90 -1.84 -11.51
CA LEU A 15 4.09 -2.20 -10.34
C LEU A 15 3.64 -3.65 -10.40
N SER A 16 3.20 -4.12 -11.57
CA SER A 16 2.79 -5.52 -11.74
C SER A 16 3.95 -6.47 -11.50
N GLN A 17 5.15 -6.12 -11.95
CA GLN A 17 6.34 -6.93 -11.71
C GLN A 17 6.70 -6.99 -10.23
N ILE A 18 6.58 -5.89 -9.52
CA ILE A 18 6.83 -5.85 -8.08
C ILE A 18 5.85 -6.76 -7.36
N GLU A 19 4.56 -6.70 -7.69
CA GLU A 19 3.57 -7.56 -7.07
C GLU A 19 3.84 -9.04 -7.33
N LYS A 20 4.21 -9.39 -8.56
CA LYS A 20 4.55 -10.78 -8.89
C LYS A 20 5.72 -11.30 -8.08
N SER A 21 6.65 -10.44 -7.70
CA SER A 21 7.81 -10.86 -6.89
C SER A 21 7.46 -11.09 -5.43
N ILE A 22 6.31 -10.59 -4.96
CA ILE A 22 5.93 -10.61 -3.54
C ILE A 22 4.71 -11.46 -3.28
N PHE A 23 3.70 -11.40 -4.13
CA PHE A 23 2.40 -12.05 -3.92
C PHE A 23 2.17 -13.20 -4.89
N GLN A 24 1.45 -14.22 -4.41
CA GLN A 24 1.07 -15.37 -5.20
C GLN A 24 0.08 -14.99 -6.30
N ASP A 25 -0.89 -14.13 -5.96
CA ASP A 25 -1.92 -13.67 -6.88
C ASP A 25 -1.80 -12.15 -7.07
N PRO A 26 -0.83 -11.71 -7.88
CA PRO A 26 -0.66 -10.28 -8.08
C PRO A 26 -1.80 -9.69 -8.92
N ILE A 27 -2.08 -8.42 -8.68
CA ILE A 27 -3.05 -7.70 -9.49
C ILE A 27 -2.49 -7.52 -10.90
N SER A 28 -3.32 -7.72 -11.92
CA SER A 28 -2.91 -7.55 -13.31
C SER A 28 -2.89 -6.07 -13.68
N LYS A 29 -2.17 -5.76 -14.77
CA LYS A 29 -2.14 -4.40 -15.30
C LYS A 29 -3.53 -3.92 -15.71
N ILE A 30 -4.38 -4.82 -16.19
CA ILE A 30 -5.77 -4.49 -16.56
C ILE A 30 -6.57 -4.13 -15.32
N GLU A 31 -6.40 -4.88 -14.22
CA GLU A 31 -7.08 -4.59 -12.96
C GLU A 31 -6.64 -3.25 -12.38
N LEU A 32 -5.35 -2.94 -12.45
CA LEU A 32 -4.84 -1.64 -12.03
C LEU A 32 -5.50 -0.51 -12.80
N LYS A 33 -5.64 -0.69 -14.12
CA LYS A 33 -6.28 0.30 -14.96
C LYS A 33 -7.76 0.47 -14.63
N ASN A 34 -8.45 -0.63 -14.32
CA ASN A 34 -9.85 -0.58 -13.93
C ASN A 34 -10.04 0.15 -12.60
N PHE A 35 -9.15 -0.09 -11.65
CA PHE A 35 -9.19 0.62 -10.37
C PHE A 35 -8.94 2.11 -10.55
N GLU A 36 -8.06 2.48 -11.47
CA GLU A 36 -7.76 3.89 -11.76
C GLU A 36 -9.00 4.69 -12.17
N GLU A 37 -9.98 4.05 -12.78
CA GLU A 37 -11.20 4.71 -13.19
C GLU A 37 -12.10 5.11 -12.02
N GLN A 38 -11.80 4.60 -10.81
CA GLN A 38 -12.51 5.01 -9.61
C GLN A 38 -11.83 6.23 -9.01
N PRO A 39 -12.50 7.38 -8.92
CA PRO A 39 -11.85 8.61 -8.46
C PRO A 39 -11.24 8.52 -7.06
N ALA A 40 -11.80 7.69 -6.19
CA ALA A 40 -11.30 7.53 -4.82
C ALA A 40 -10.03 6.67 -4.74
N TYR A 41 -9.74 5.89 -5.76
CA TYR A 41 -8.59 4.97 -5.73
C TYR A 41 -7.32 5.69 -6.13
N LYS A 42 -6.30 5.55 -5.29
CA LYS A 42 -5.01 6.21 -5.51
C LYS A 42 -3.89 5.18 -5.42
N ILE A 43 -2.87 5.38 -6.24
CA ILE A 43 -1.63 4.59 -6.16
C ILE A 43 -0.46 5.57 -6.16
N TRP A 44 0.37 5.49 -5.13
CA TRP A 44 1.60 6.27 -5.05
C TRP A 44 2.79 5.32 -5.11
N LYS A 45 3.83 5.73 -5.83
CA LYS A 45 5.08 4.98 -5.93
C LYS A 45 6.13 5.59 -5.02
N ILE A 46 7.08 4.76 -4.60
CA ILE A 46 8.28 5.23 -3.91
C ILE A 46 9.49 4.88 -4.76
N GLU A 47 10.33 5.87 -5.00
CA GLU A 47 11.49 5.74 -5.89
C GLU A 47 12.78 6.12 -5.18
N GLU A 48 13.83 5.35 -5.49
CA GLU A 48 15.21 5.69 -5.19
C GLU A 48 16.02 5.18 -6.37
N LYS A 49 16.32 6.07 -7.36
CA LYS A 49 16.89 5.74 -8.67
C LYS A 49 15.93 4.98 -9.56
N LYS A 50 15.13 4.08 -9.00
CA LYS A 50 14.08 3.33 -9.70
C LYS A 50 12.91 3.16 -8.75
N ILE A 51 11.77 2.71 -9.28
CA ILE A 51 10.63 2.40 -8.43
C ILE A 51 10.96 1.17 -7.59
N VAL A 52 10.89 1.31 -6.27
CA VAL A 52 11.20 0.23 -5.33
C VAL A 52 9.97 -0.23 -4.55
N GLY A 53 8.85 0.43 -4.74
CA GLY A 53 7.61 0.03 -4.06
C GLY A 53 6.45 0.94 -4.41
N PHE A 54 5.30 0.63 -3.83
CA PHE A 54 4.11 1.44 -4.00
C PHE A 54 3.11 1.19 -2.88
N VAL A 55 2.13 2.08 -2.79
CA VAL A 55 0.97 1.94 -1.91
C VAL A 55 -0.29 2.19 -2.71
N SER A 56 -1.33 1.39 -2.48
CA SER A 56 -2.65 1.65 -3.02
C SER A 56 -3.62 1.92 -1.88
N PHE A 57 -4.52 2.87 -2.09
CA PHE A 57 -5.47 3.26 -1.05
C PHE A 57 -6.69 3.93 -1.65
N PHE A 58 -7.81 3.89 -0.89
CA PHE A 58 -8.98 4.69 -1.19
C PHE A 58 -8.96 5.93 -0.33
N HIS A 59 -9.24 7.07 -0.95
CA HIS A 59 -9.32 8.36 -0.26
C HIS A 59 -10.71 8.93 -0.49
N VAL A 60 -11.55 8.91 0.55
CA VAL A 60 -12.92 9.43 0.51
C VAL A 60 -13.07 10.47 1.61
N LYS A 61 -13.29 11.72 1.22
CA LYS A 61 -13.40 12.85 2.14
C LYS A 61 -12.13 12.96 3.01
N ASP A 62 -12.27 12.81 4.32
CA ASP A 62 -11.15 12.91 5.26
C ASP A 62 -10.72 11.54 5.82
N GLU A 63 -11.06 10.46 5.10
CA GLU A 63 -10.69 9.10 5.49
C GLU A 63 -9.89 8.42 4.39
N ILE A 64 -8.92 7.62 4.80
CA ILE A 64 -8.11 6.80 3.89
C ILE A 64 -8.15 5.35 4.35
N GLU A 65 -8.44 4.46 3.40
CA GLU A 65 -8.29 3.02 3.61
C GLU A 65 -7.09 2.53 2.82
N ILE A 66 -6.06 2.06 3.52
CA ILE A 66 -4.89 1.48 2.86
C ILE A 66 -5.26 0.07 2.40
N ILE A 67 -5.05 -0.19 1.11
CA ILE A 67 -5.34 -1.50 0.52
C ILE A 67 -4.08 -2.36 0.52
N LYS A 68 -2.95 -1.81 0.08
CA LYS A 68 -1.73 -2.60 -0.07
C LYS A 68 -0.49 -1.72 -0.03
N ILE A 69 0.55 -2.19 0.64
CA ILE A 69 1.88 -1.60 0.58
C ILE A 69 2.84 -2.69 0.12
N CYS A 70 3.60 -2.41 -0.92
CA CYS A 70 4.58 -3.35 -1.49
C CYS A 70 5.93 -2.70 -1.59
N ILE A 71 6.95 -3.35 -1.06
CA ILE A 71 8.36 -2.92 -1.19
C ILE A 71 9.15 -4.12 -1.71
N ILE A 72 9.98 -3.92 -2.73
CA ILE A 72 10.79 -5.02 -3.26
C ILE A 72 11.72 -5.57 -2.16
N LYS A 73 12.03 -6.86 -2.25
CA LYS A 73 12.74 -7.56 -1.17
C LYS A 73 14.06 -6.92 -0.79
N THR A 74 14.81 -6.42 -1.78
CA THR A 74 16.12 -5.79 -1.54
C THR A 74 16.03 -4.50 -0.74
N HIS A 75 14.84 -3.90 -0.66
CA HIS A 75 14.60 -2.62 0.01
C HIS A 75 13.71 -2.75 1.25
N GLN A 76 13.28 -3.96 1.58
CA GLN A 76 12.52 -4.19 2.81
C GLN A 76 13.41 -3.99 4.02
N ARG A 77 12.80 -3.65 5.16
CA ARG A 77 13.48 -3.40 6.43
C ARG A 77 14.43 -2.19 6.41
N LYS A 78 14.23 -1.29 5.46
CA LYS A 78 14.98 -0.03 5.36
C LYS A 78 14.08 1.18 5.54
N ASN A 79 12.93 0.99 6.19
CA ASN A 79 11.97 2.05 6.53
C ASN A 79 11.22 2.66 5.34
N TYR A 80 11.27 2.07 4.15
CA TYR A 80 10.52 2.61 3.00
C TYR A 80 9.02 2.58 3.24
N GLY A 81 8.50 1.51 3.85
CA GLY A 81 7.09 1.44 4.19
C GLY A 81 6.67 2.54 5.15
N SER A 82 7.51 2.83 6.14
CA SER A 82 7.26 3.91 7.11
C SER A 82 7.29 5.28 6.44
N ILE A 83 8.17 5.47 5.46
CA ILE A 83 8.20 6.72 4.69
C ILE A 83 6.88 6.91 3.95
N ILE A 84 6.34 5.85 3.34
CA ILE A 84 5.05 5.90 2.67
C ILE A 84 3.93 6.27 3.65
N ILE A 85 3.87 5.62 4.80
CA ILE A 85 2.86 5.90 5.82
C ILE A 85 2.94 7.36 6.27
N ASN A 86 4.15 7.88 6.48
CA ASN A 86 4.33 9.27 6.89
C ASN A 86 3.86 10.26 5.83
N GLU A 87 4.08 9.94 4.55
CA GLU A 87 3.58 10.78 3.47
C GLU A 87 2.06 10.80 3.42
N ILE A 88 1.42 9.65 3.64
CA ILE A 88 -0.05 9.59 3.72
C ILE A 88 -0.56 10.41 4.89
N LYS A 89 0.11 10.33 6.05
CA LYS A 89 -0.28 11.09 7.25
C LYS A 89 -0.17 12.59 7.06
N ARG A 90 0.62 13.05 6.09
CA ARG A 90 0.73 14.49 5.80
C ARG A 90 -0.47 15.05 5.05
N LEU A 91 -1.32 14.18 4.51
CA LEU A 91 -2.58 14.62 3.92
C LEU A 91 -3.50 15.11 5.04
N ASN A 92 -4.39 16.06 4.72
CA ASN A 92 -5.32 16.59 5.70
C ASN A 92 -6.49 15.61 5.87
N ILE A 93 -6.29 14.59 6.70
CA ILE A 93 -7.25 13.50 6.92
C ILE A 93 -7.47 13.29 8.40
N LYS A 94 -8.64 12.74 8.76
CA LYS A 94 -9.01 12.44 10.14
C LYS A 94 -8.76 10.99 10.52
N LYS A 95 -8.82 10.08 9.53
CA LYS A 95 -8.76 8.64 9.83
C LYS A 95 -8.05 7.89 8.74
N ILE A 96 -7.12 7.02 9.15
CA ILE A 96 -6.48 6.03 8.28
C ILE A 96 -6.79 4.68 8.86
N PHE A 97 -7.32 3.77 8.04
CA PHE A 97 -7.62 2.42 8.50
C PHE A 97 -7.23 1.39 7.46
N LEU A 98 -7.18 0.13 7.89
CA LEU A 98 -6.83 -0.97 7.01
C LEU A 98 -7.28 -2.28 7.64
N GLU A 99 -7.28 -3.32 6.82
CA GLU A 99 -7.51 -4.68 7.30
C GLU A 99 -6.28 -5.51 7.00
N VAL A 100 -5.92 -6.38 7.91
CA VAL A 100 -4.78 -7.28 7.75
C VAL A 100 -5.13 -8.63 8.37
N SER A 101 -4.70 -9.72 7.70
CA SER A 101 -4.93 -11.07 8.22
C SER A 101 -4.25 -11.22 9.58
N VAL A 102 -4.95 -11.84 10.54
CA VAL A 102 -4.38 -12.11 11.86
C VAL A 102 -3.17 -13.04 11.80
N GLN A 103 -3.00 -13.76 10.71
CA GLN A 103 -1.85 -14.64 10.49
C GLN A 103 -0.62 -13.88 9.99
N ASN A 104 -0.80 -12.68 9.49
CA ASN A 104 0.31 -11.88 8.95
C ASN A 104 0.95 -11.04 10.06
N ILE A 105 1.74 -11.73 10.90
CA ILE A 105 2.37 -11.13 12.07
C ILE A 105 3.31 -9.99 11.70
N ASN A 106 4.08 -10.14 10.62
CA ASN A 106 5.01 -9.11 10.19
C ASN A 106 4.30 -7.81 9.82
N ALA A 107 3.19 -7.91 9.08
CA ALA A 107 2.40 -6.74 8.71
C ALA A 107 1.77 -6.09 9.93
N ILE A 108 1.21 -6.89 10.84
CA ILE A 108 0.61 -6.38 12.08
C ILE A 108 1.64 -5.58 12.86
N ASN A 109 2.84 -6.13 13.06
CA ASN A 109 3.90 -5.47 13.80
C ASN A 109 4.33 -4.17 13.12
N PHE A 110 4.42 -4.18 11.78
CA PHE A 110 4.74 -2.98 11.01
C PHE A 110 3.72 -1.87 11.25
N TYR A 111 2.42 -2.19 11.19
CA TYR A 111 1.38 -1.18 11.39
C TYR A 111 1.34 -0.69 12.82
N LEU A 112 1.50 -1.57 13.81
CA LEU A 112 1.56 -1.16 15.21
C LEU A 112 2.75 -0.21 15.45
N LYS A 113 3.91 -0.53 14.88
CA LYS A 113 5.10 0.32 14.97
C LYS A 113 4.84 1.72 14.40
N ASN A 114 3.98 1.82 13.40
CA ASN A 114 3.65 3.09 12.75
C ASN A 114 2.44 3.79 13.35
N GLY A 115 2.03 3.38 14.55
CA GLY A 115 1.00 4.09 15.31
C GLY A 115 -0.42 3.60 15.11
N PHE A 116 -0.62 2.53 14.35
CA PHE A 116 -1.95 1.95 14.19
C PHE A 116 -2.36 1.18 15.43
N GLN A 117 -3.65 1.11 15.67
CA GLN A 117 -4.20 0.38 16.80
C GLN A 117 -5.20 -0.65 16.30
N LYS A 118 -5.22 -1.81 16.97
CA LYS A 118 -6.20 -2.85 16.65
C LYS A 118 -7.56 -2.43 17.22
N ILE A 119 -8.58 -2.41 16.37
CA ILE A 119 -9.93 -2.06 16.80
C ILE A 119 -10.91 -3.24 16.78
N GLY A 120 -10.51 -4.36 16.16
CA GLY A 120 -11.35 -5.54 16.15
C GLY A 120 -10.87 -6.62 15.22
N VAL A 121 -11.55 -7.74 15.23
CA VAL A 121 -11.30 -8.87 14.34
C VAL A 121 -12.58 -9.17 13.58
N ARG A 122 -12.49 -9.17 12.23
CA ARG A 122 -13.61 -9.54 11.38
C ARG A 122 -13.59 -11.04 11.15
N LYS A 123 -14.47 -11.76 11.83
CA LYS A 123 -14.54 -13.22 11.73
C LYS A 123 -15.04 -13.63 10.34
N GLY A 124 -14.44 -14.68 9.78
CA GLY A 124 -14.84 -15.24 8.50
C GLY A 124 -14.47 -14.40 7.29
N TYR A 125 -13.84 -13.26 7.50
CA TYR A 125 -13.44 -12.39 6.40
C TYR A 125 -12.27 -12.99 5.60
N TYR A 126 -11.32 -13.59 6.32
CA TYR A 126 -10.19 -14.26 5.70
C TYR A 126 -10.39 -15.76 5.77
N THR A 127 -11.01 -16.30 4.75
CA THR A 127 -11.12 -17.75 4.60
C THR A 127 -10.01 -18.20 3.68
N ASN A 128 -9.40 -19.31 4.03
CA ASN A 128 -8.31 -19.82 3.24
C ASN A 128 -8.69 -20.38 1.95
#